data_646c22da29d5cb4d8573f2bb0e652e37
#
_entry.id   646c22da29d5cb4d8573f2bb0e652e37
#
_cell.length_a   1.000
_cell.length_b   1.000
_cell.length_c   1.000
_cell.angle_alpha   90.00
_cell.angle_beta   90.00
_cell.angle_gamma   90.00
#
_symmetry.space_group_name_H-M   'P 1'
#
loop_
_entity.id
_entity.type
_entity.pdbx_description
1 polymer ?
#
loop_
_entity_poly.entity_id
_entity_poly.type
_entity_poly.pdbx_seq_one_letter_code
_entity_poly.pdbx_strand_id
1 'polypeptide(L)'
;KVFNYIPELDKSKFDPEADYFYITYNNTIYGTRYTTLPDTGNVPLVTDISSIILSEEIDVSKFGLLFAGAQKNVGPAGVTVVIIRDDLIGNAMDITPTMLDYKTHADNDSLYNTPPTFAIYVAGLVFEWVKERGGVKAVQEINEKKASILYDFLDASDFFKGTVVPKDRSLMNAPFVLPTEELNAKFIKEATAAGFVNLKGHRTVGGMRASMYNAMPIEGVQKLVDFMKKFEMENK
;
A
#
# COMPACT_ATOMS: atom_id res chain seq x y z
N LYS A 1 15.66 -14.42 5.48
CA LYS A 1 14.57 -14.48 4.49
C LYS A 1 14.59 -13.21 3.66
N VAL A 2 14.46 -13.33 2.35
CA VAL A 2 14.34 -12.21 1.42
C VAL A 2 12.86 -12.05 1.08
N PHE A 3 12.30 -10.86 1.25
CA PHE A 3 10.88 -10.55 1.01
C PHE A 3 10.74 -9.56 -0.15
N ASN A 4 11.34 -9.89 -1.29
CA ASN A 4 11.41 -9.03 -2.47
C ASN A 4 10.54 -9.50 -3.64
N TYR A 5 9.70 -10.49 -3.43
CA TYR A 5 8.79 -11.07 -4.42
C TYR A 5 7.54 -11.65 -3.76
N ILE A 6 6.48 -11.80 -4.53
CA ILE A 6 5.29 -12.57 -4.15
C ILE A 6 5.57 -14.04 -4.49
N PRO A 7 5.50 -14.96 -3.51
CA PRO A 7 5.71 -16.37 -3.77
C PRO A 7 4.60 -16.93 -4.68
N GLU A 8 4.94 -17.95 -5.44
CA GLU A 8 3.93 -18.72 -6.16
C GLU A 8 3.01 -19.41 -5.15
N LEU A 9 1.71 -19.15 -5.28
CA LEU A 9 0.69 -19.65 -4.37
C LEU A 9 0.02 -20.87 -4.98
N ASP A 10 0.49 -22.05 -4.56
CA ASP A 10 -0.02 -23.34 -4.97
C ASP A 10 -1.27 -23.71 -4.15
N LYS A 11 -2.42 -23.67 -4.80
CA LYS A 11 -3.73 -23.99 -4.19
C LYS A 11 -3.75 -25.36 -3.48
N SER A 12 -2.98 -26.33 -3.96
CA SER A 12 -2.93 -27.67 -3.34
C SER A 12 -2.37 -27.68 -1.92
N LYS A 13 -1.69 -26.58 -1.53
CA LYS A 13 -1.10 -26.38 -0.20
C LYS A 13 -1.98 -25.58 0.75
N PHE A 14 -3.13 -25.08 0.26
CA PHE A 14 -4.06 -24.34 1.10
C PHE A 14 -4.98 -25.31 1.84
N ASP A 15 -5.31 -24.95 3.08
CA ASP A 15 -6.30 -25.68 3.85
C ASP A 15 -7.71 -25.34 3.30
N PRO A 16 -8.44 -26.30 2.72
CA PRO A 16 -9.77 -26.05 2.17
C PRO A 16 -10.86 -25.83 3.25
N GLU A 17 -10.55 -26.14 4.51
CA GLU A 17 -11.44 -25.97 5.67
C GLU A 17 -11.07 -24.75 6.51
N ALA A 18 -10.14 -23.92 6.04
CA ALA A 18 -9.78 -22.68 6.73
C ALA A 18 -10.95 -21.69 6.73
N ASP A 19 -11.13 -20.95 7.82
CA ASP A 19 -12.16 -19.91 7.93
C ASP A 19 -11.90 -18.77 6.93
N TYR A 20 -10.66 -18.47 6.64
CA TYR A 20 -10.25 -17.46 5.64
C TYR A 20 -8.81 -17.66 5.17
N PHE A 21 -8.48 -17.09 4.00
CA PHE A 21 -7.11 -16.92 3.51
C PHE A 21 -6.75 -15.45 3.55
N TYR A 22 -5.64 -15.10 4.22
CA TYR A 22 -5.24 -13.70 4.39
C TYR A 22 -4.04 -13.33 3.54
N ILE A 23 -4.12 -12.14 2.90
CA ILE A 23 -2.99 -11.49 2.25
C ILE A 23 -2.89 -10.02 2.66
N THR A 24 -1.69 -9.46 2.58
CA THR A 24 -1.47 -8.01 2.52
C THR A 24 -1.28 -7.64 1.05
N TYR A 25 -2.30 -7.04 0.43
CA TYR A 25 -2.34 -6.80 -1.03
C TYR A 25 -1.12 -5.99 -1.52
N ASN A 26 -0.77 -4.94 -0.80
CA ASN A 26 0.42 -4.13 -1.00
C ASN A 26 1.23 -4.04 0.29
N ASN A 27 2.43 -4.60 0.29
CA ASN A 27 3.31 -4.56 1.44
C ASN A 27 4.09 -3.25 1.49
N THR A 28 3.69 -2.35 2.38
CA THR A 28 4.28 -1.02 2.56
C THR A 28 5.78 -1.07 2.90
N ILE A 29 6.22 -2.10 3.62
CA ILE A 29 7.60 -2.22 4.13
C ILE A 29 8.54 -2.72 3.05
N TYR A 30 8.13 -3.80 2.37
CA TYR A 30 8.97 -4.49 1.38
C TYR A 30 8.71 -4.04 -0.05
N GLY A 31 7.65 -3.27 -0.30
CA GLY A 31 7.33 -2.72 -1.62
C GLY A 31 6.80 -3.74 -2.62
N THR A 32 6.30 -4.89 -2.15
CA THR A 32 5.68 -5.90 -3.00
C THR A 32 4.17 -5.69 -3.11
N ARG A 33 3.58 -6.01 -4.26
CA ARG A 33 2.15 -5.92 -4.54
C ARG A 33 1.67 -7.18 -5.26
N TYR A 34 0.52 -7.69 -4.89
CA TYR A 34 -0.15 -8.74 -5.64
C TYR A 34 -0.66 -8.18 -6.98
N THR A 35 -0.25 -8.76 -8.09
CA THR A 35 -0.76 -8.48 -9.44
C THR A 35 -1.72 -9.58 -9.91
N THR A 36 -1.70 -10.71 -9.23
CA THR A 36 -2.60 -11.85 -9.43
C THR A 36 -3.05 -12.35 -8.07
N LEU A 37 -4.35 -12.52 -7.89
CA LEU A 37 -4.92 -13.03 -6.64
C LEU A 37 -4.73 -14.54 -6.53
N PRO A 38 -4.55 -15.07 -5.29
CA PRO A 38 -4.57 -16.51 -5.06
C PRO A 38 -5.95 -17.11 -5.37
N ASP A 39 -5.98 -18.29 -5.97
CA ASP A 39 -7.21 -19.10 -6.05
C ASP A 39 -7.40 -19.82 -4.71
N THR A 40 -8.27 -19.29 -3.86
CA THR A 40 -8.59 -19.84 -2.54
C THR A 40 -9.78 -20.81 -2.56
N GLY A 41 -10.38 -21.07 -3.74
CA GLY A 41 -11.56 -21.90 -3.86
C GLY A 41 -12.76 -21.29 -3.13
N ASN A 42 -13.33 -22.02 -2.18
CA ASN A 42 -14.47 -21.58 -1.36
C ASN A 42 -14.04 -20.81 -0.09
N VAL A 43 -12.76 -20.82 0.25
CA VAL A 43 -12.23 -20.11 1.43
C VAL A 43 -12.26 -18.62 1.18
N PRO A 44 -12.90 -17.80 2.04
CA PRO A 44 -12.96 -16.35 1.86
C PRO A 44 -11.57 -15.71 1.84
N LEU A 45 -11.30 -14.93 0.80
CA LEU A 45 -10.07 -14.13 0.73
C LEU A 45 -10.23 -12.84 1.54
N VAL A 46 -9.38 -12.67 2.55
CA VAL A 46 -9.32 -11.47 3.42
C VAL A 46 -8.06 -10.69 3.11
N THR A 47 -8.15 -9.37 2.98
CA THR A 47 -6.98 -8.58 2.62
C THR A 47 -6.90 -7.21 3.27
N ASP A 48 -5.68 -6.85 3.68
CA ASP A 48 -5.28 -5.47 3.99
C ASP A 48 -4.94 -4.73 2.69
N ILE A 49 -5.72 -3.69 2.39
CA ILE A 49 -5.50 -2.78 1.26
C ILE A 49 -5.09 -1.37 1.71
N SER A 50 -4.67 -1.18 2.97
CA SER A 50 -4.40 0.14 3.55
C SER A 50 -3.43 0.99 2.74
N SER A 51 -2.45 0.39 2.07
CA SER A 51 -1.45 1.14 1.30
C SER A 51 -1.72 1.16 -0.20
N ILE A 52 -2.89 0.66 -0.64
CA ILE A 52 -3.25 0.61 -2.06
C ILE A 52 -4.71 1.01 -2.34
N ILE A 53 -5.55 1.14 -1.31
CA ILE A 53 -6.94 1.59 -1.49
C ILE A 53 -7.00 2.86 -2.34
N LEU A 54 -7.91 2.93 -3.31
CA LEU A 54 -8.11 4.04 -4.27
C LEU A 54 -6.90 4.33 -5.19
N SER A 55 -5.88 3.49 -5.21
CA SER A 55 -4.70 3.73 -6.07
C SER A 55 -4.76 2.99 -7.39
N GLU A 56 -5.55 1.94 -7.47
CA GLU A 56 -5.84 1.13 -8.65
C GLU A 56 -7.23 0.51 -8.54
N GLU A 57 -7.78 0.07 -9.66
CA GLU A 57 -9.06 -0.64 -9.68
C GLU A 57 -8.91 -2.03 -9.07
N ILE A 58 -9.77 -2.36 -8.10
CA ILE A 58 -9.83 -3.65 -7.43
C ILE A 58 -11.25 -4.22 -7.59
N ASP A 59 -11.37 -5.43 -8.13
CA ASP A 59 -12.64 -6.15 -8.17
C ASP A 59 -12.97 -6.68 -6.77
N VAL A 60 -13.76 -5.92 -6.02
CA VAL A 60 -14.15 -6.24 -4.63
C VAL A 60 -14.93 -7.56 -4.53
N SER A 61 -15.58 -8.02 -5.61
CA SER A 61 -16.34 -9.27 -5.62
C SER A 61 -15.47 -10.53 -5.43
N LYS A 62 -14.16 -10.42 -5.62
CA LYS A 62 -13.19 -11.50 -5.42
C LYS A 62 -12.82 -11.74 -3.96
N PHE A 63 -13.30 -10.90 -3.05
CA PHE A 63 -12.90 -10.94 -1.64
C PHE A 63 -14.09 -11.24 -0.73
N GLY A 64 -13.82 -11.93 0.37
CA GLY A 64 -14.74 -12.03 1.49
C GLY A 64 -14.72 -10.77 2.35
N LEU A 65 -13.51 -10.20 2.55
CA LEU A 65 -13.32 -8.98 3.32
C LEU A 65 -12.09 -8.22 2.84
N LEU A 66 -12.24 -6.89 2.67
CA LEU A 66 -11.14 -5.96 2.50
C LEU A 66 -11.18 -4.93 3.63
N PHE A 67 -10.03 -4.54 4.15
CA PHE A 67 -9.95 -3.43 5.09
C PHE A 67 -8.79 -2.49 4.79
N ALA A 68 -8.95 -1.23 5.17
CA ALA A 68 -7.97 -0.18 4.97
C ALA A 68 -7.96 0.83 6.10
N GLY A 69 -6.82 1.00 6.76
CA GLY A 69 -6.57 2.19 7.58
C GLY A 69 -6.47 3.44 6.70
N ALA A 70 -7.18 4.51 7.07
CA ALA A 70 -7.30 5.72 6.23
C ALA A 70 -5.98 6.49 6.02
N GLN A 71 -5.02 6.38 6.94
CA GLN A 71 -3.86 7.27 7.09
C GLN A 71 -2.85 7.29 5.93
N LYS A 72 -3.08 6.53 4.87
CA LYS A 72 -2.19 6.49 3.70
C LYS A 72 -2.80 7.19 2.49
N ASN A 73 -3.92 6.69 1.98
CA ASN A 73 -4.56 7.20 0.76
C ASN A 73 -5.94 7.83 0.98
N VAL A 74 -6.57 7.66 2.15
CA VAL A 74 -7.98 8.03 2.36
C VAL A 74 -8.14 9.27 3.23
N GLY A 75 -7.23 9.51 4.19
CA GLY A 75 -7.36 10.64 5.09
C GLY A 75 -6.45 10.55 6.32
N PRO A 76 -6.80 11.19 7.44
CA PRO A 76 -6.05 11.10 8.68
C PRO A 76 -6.23 9.74 9.36
N ALA A 77 -5.33 9.41 10.29
CA ALA A 77 -5.47 8.23 11.14
C ALA A 77 -6.75 8.31 12.00
N GLY A 78 -7.34 7.15 12.32
CA GLY A 78 -8.49 7.02 13.21
C GLY A 78 -9.74 6.43 12.54
N VAL A 79 -9.71 6.23 11.21
CA VAL A 79 -10.77 5.52 10.47
C VAL A 79 -10.19 4.27 9.82
N THR A 80 -10.93 3.19 9.88
CA THR A 80 -10.70 1.98 9.09
C THR A 80 -11.92 1.74 8.21
N VAL A 81 -11.72 1.70 6.90
CA VAL A 81 -12.75 1.28 5.94
C VAL A 81 -12.77 -0.24 5.92
N VAL A 82 -13.95 -0.84 6.01
CA VAL A 82 -14.17 -2.28 5.86
C VAL A 82 -15.21 -2.51 4.77
N ILE A 83 -14.90 -3.40 3.85
CA ILE A 83 -15.83 -3.91 2.83
C ILE A 83 -15.91 -5.41 3.05
N ILE A 84 -17.07 -5.89 3.44
CA ILE A 84 -17.30 -7.29 3.81
C ILE A 84 -18.52 -7.84 3.07
N ARG A 85 -18.47 -9.10 2.66
CA ARG A 85 -19.63 -9.80 2.11
C ARG A 85 -20.69 -10.03 3.20
N ASP A 86 -21.95 -9.85 2.85
CA ASP A 86 -23.07 -9.95 3.79
C ASP A 86 -23.17 -11.33 4.47
N ASP A 87 -22.84 -12.40 3.74
CA ASP A 87 -22.88 -13.79 4.27
C ASP A 87 -21.82 -14.09 5.34
N LEU A 88 -20.80 -13.21 5.47
CA LEU A 88 -19.77 -13.33 6.50
C LEU A 88 -20.12 -12.58 7.79
N ILE A 89 -21.16 -11.74 7.78
CA ILE A 89 -21.60 -10.97 8.95
C ILE A 89 -22.45 -11.87 9.87
N GLY A 90 -22.21 -11.77 11.19
CA GLY A 90 -22.99 -12.52 12.19
C GLY A 90 -22.44 -13.90 12.56
N ASN A 91 -21.23 -14.23 12.09
CA ASN A 91 -20.55 -15.50 12.41
C ASN A 91 -19.47 -15.33 13.50
N ALA A 92 -19.54 -14.29 14.30
CA ALA A 92 -18.59 -14.06 15.39
C ALA A 92 -18.73 -15.13 16.48
N MET A 93 -17.59 -15.48 17.11
CA MET A 93 -17.60 -16.40 18.27
C MET A 93 -18.36 -15.75 19.45
N ASP A 94 -19.00 -16.56 20.29
CA ASP A 94 -19.75 -16.08 21.47
C ASP A 94 -18.95 -15.18 22.42
N ILE A 95 -17.61 -15.39 22.46
CA ILE A 95 -16.69 -14.61 23.30
C ILE A 95 -16.22 -13.32 22.65
N THR A 96 -16.65 -13.03 21.40
CA THR A 96 -16.20 -11.85 20.67
C THR A 96 -16.70 -10.56 21.36
N PRO A 97 -15.81 -9.63 21.72
CA PRO A 97 -16.23 -8.33 22.26
C PRO A 97 -17.12 -7.59 21.24
N THR A 98 -18.16 -6.90 21.75
CA THR A 98 -19.16 -6.21 20.93
C THR A 98 -18.56 -5.39 19.79
N MET A 99 -17.51 -4.61 20.04
CA MET A 99 -16.88 -3.75 19.02
C MET A 99 -16.00 -4.49 18.00
N LEU A 100 -15.74 -5.77 18.20
CA LEU A 100 -15.02 -6.63 17.25
C LEU A 100 -15.94 -7.50 16.42
N ASP A 101 -17.26 -7.46 16.67
CA ASP A 101 -18.27 -8.12 15.86
C ASP A 101 -18.74 -7.19 14.73
N TYR A 102 -18.55 -7.59 13.48
CA TYR A 102 -19.00 -6.83 12.31
C TYR A 102 -20.52 -6.61 12.27
N LYS A 103 -21.30 -7.53 12.87
CA LYS A 103 -22.75 -7.37 12.98
C LYS A 103 -23.13 -6.13 13.79
N THR A 104 -22.41 -5.83 14.85
CA THR A 104 -22.61 -4.60 15.64
C THR A 104 -22.47 -3.35 14.77
N HIS A 105 -21.48 -3.31 13.89
CA HIS A 105 -21.27 -2.17 13.00
C HIS A 105 -22.31 -2.11 11.88
N ALA A 106 -22.65 -3.25 11.28
CA ALA A 106 -23.61 -3.33 10.18
C ALA A 106 -25.03 -2.92 10.63
N ASP A 107 -25.48 -3.43 11.78
CA ASP A 107 -26.83 -3.13 12.32
C ASP A 107 -26.99 -1.69 12.81
N ASN A 108 -25.91 -0.93 12.96
CA ASN A 108 -25.91 0.44 13.50
C ASN A 108 -25.28 1.46 12.54
N ASP A 109 -25.20 1.18 11.23
CA ASP A 109 -24.62 2.09 10.23
C ASP A 109 -23.22 2.62 10.62
N SER A 110 -22.41 1.78 11.28
CA SER A 110 -21.09 2.13 11.85
C SER A 110 -21.13 3.20 12.96
N LEU A 111 -22.31 3.46 13.55
CA LEU A 111 -22.57 4.50 14.56
C LEU A 111 -22.95 3.92 15.95
N TYR A 112 -22.56 2.67 16.22
CA TYR A 112 -22.82 2.07 17.54
C TYR A 112 -22.24 2.89 18.70
N ASN A 113 -21.09 3.52 18.48
CA ASN A 113 -20.49 4.53 19.36
C ASN A 113 -20.24 5.83 18.60
N THR A 114 -19.91 6.90 19.30
CA THR A 114 -19.49 8.17 18.67
C THR A 114 -18.30 7.94 17.75
N PRO A 115 -18.45 8.18 16.44
CA PRO A 115 -17.40 7.89 15.46
C PRO A 115 -16.34 9.00 15.43
N PRO A 116 -15.16 8.76 14.83
CA PRO A 116 -14.13 9.77 14.61
C PRO A 116 -14.55 10.77 13.53
N THR A 117 -15.50 11.64 13.84
CA THR A 117 -16.24 12.52 12.90
C THR A 117 -15.31 13.32 11.98
N PHE A 118 -14.25 13.94 12.53
CA PHE A 118 -13.31 14.71 11.72
C PHE A 118 -12.59 13.83 10.67
N ALA A 119 -12.13 12.66 11.06
CA ALA A 119 -11.43 11.75 10.14
C ALA A 119 -12.38 11.22 9.05
N ILE A 120 -13.65 10.95 9.37
CA ILE A 120 -14.69 10.57 8.41
C ILE A 120 -14.96 11.71 7.43
N TYR A 121 -15.11 12.94 7.93
CA TYR A 121 -15.33 14.13 7.11
C TYR A 121 -14.19 14.33 6.09
N VAL A 122 -12.94 14.26 6.55
CA VAL A 122 -11.77 14.40 5.65
C VAL A 122 -11.69 13.24 4.65
N ALA A 123 -12.01 11.99 5.07
CA ALA A 123 -12.10 10.87 4.14
C ALA A 123 -13.14 11.12 3.04
N GLY A 124 -14.30 11.67 3.39
CA GLY A 124 -15.32 12.09 2.43
C GLY A 124 -14.78 13.08 1.39
N LEU A 125 -14.04 14.11 1.83
CA LEU A 125 -13.38 15.07 0.91
C LEU A 125 -12.37 14.39 -0.02
N VAL A 126 -11.64 13.40 0.46
CA VAL A 126 -10.70 12.64 -0.38
C VAL A 126 -11.46 11.79 -1.41
N PHE A 127 -12.58 11.18 -1.06
CA PHE A 127 -13.41 10.46 -2.02
C PHE A 127 -13.94 11.37 -3.12
N GLU A 128 -14.43 12.57 -2.78
CA GLU A 128 -14.85 13.57 -3.77
C GLU A 128 -13.68 14.01 -4.66
N TRP A 129 -12.52 14.27 -4.09
CA TRP A 129 -11.30 14.60 -4.83
C TRP A 129 -10.91 13.50 -5.83
N VAL A 130 -11.03 12.20 -5.49
CA VAL A 130 -10.79 11.08 -6.41
C VAL A 130 -11.82 11.09 -7.54
N LYS A 131 -13.10 11.32 -7.23
CA LYS A 131 -14.18 11.42 -8.23
C LYS A 131 -13.95 12.56 -9.22
N GLU A 132 -13.61 13.75 -8.73
CA GLU A 132 -13.31 14.94 -9.54
C GLU A 132 -12.13 14.72 -10.50
N ARG A 133 -11.18 13.86 -10.13
CA ARG A 133 -10.03 13.49 -10.98
C ARG A 133 -10.36 12.42 -12.04
N GLY A 134 -11.59 12.00 -12.16
CA GLY A 134 -12.02 10.97 -13.10
C GLY A 134 -12.08 9.55 -12.53
N GLY A 135 -12.09 9.45 -11.18
CA GLY A 135 -12.22 8.18 -10.46
C GLY A 135 -10.91 7.42 -10.31
N VAL A 136 -11.00 6.21 -9.76
CA VAL A 136 -9.84 5.36 -9.44
C VAL A 136 -9.02 5.03 -10.68
N LYS A 137 -9.64 4.81 -11.83
CA LYS A 137 -8.95 4.51 -13.09
C LYS A 137 -7.99 5.64 -13.51
N ALA A 138 -8.45 6.89 -13.47
CA ALA A 138 -7.61 8.03 -13.81
C ALA A 138 -6.47 8.23 -12.79
N VAL A 139 -6.75 7.97 -11.50
CA VAL A 139 -5.71 7.99 -10.45
C VAL A 139 -4.69 6.89 -10.67
N GLN A 140 -5.11 5.70 -11.07
CA GLN A 140 -4.21 4.59 -11.41
C GLN A 140 -3.24 4.97 -12.52
N GLU A 141 -3.71 5.58 -13.60
CA GLU A 141 -2.86 6.03 -14.72
C GLU A 141 -1.76 7.01 -14.25
N ILE A 142 -2.10 7.90 -13.31
CA ILE A 142 -1.14 8.81 -12.69
C ILE A 142 -0.14 8.06 -11.82
N ASN A 143 -0.60 7.08 -11.04
CA ASN A 143 0.26 6.28 -10.17
C ASN A 143 1.22 5.41 -10.98
N GLU A 144 0.78 4.84 -12.09
CA GLU A 144 1.63 4.08 -13.01
C GLU A 144 2.73 4.96 -13.62
N LYS A 145 2.41 6.21 -14.02
CA LYS A 145 3.42 7.17 -14.49
C LYS A 145 4.43 7.51 -13.41
N LYS A 146 4.00 7.77 -12.17
CA LYS A 146 4.90 8.02 -11.04
C LYS A 146 5.84 6.84 -10.80
N ALA A 147 5.28 5.63 -10.78
CA ALA A 147 6.04 4.40 -10.58
C ALA A 147 7.07 4.19 -11.70
N SER A 148 6.67 4.36 -12.98
CA SER A 148 7.59 4.24 -14.12
C SER A 148 8.76 5.23 -14.02
N ILE A 149 8.53 6.51 -13.72
CA ILE A 149 9.60 7.51 -13.59
C ILE A 149 10.69 7.03 -12.62
N LEU A 150 10.29 6.50 -11.47
CA LEU A 150 11.26 6.05 -10.46
C LEU A 150 11.89 4.70 -10.82
N TYR A 151 11.08 3.72 -11.23
CA TYR A 151 11.59 2.38 -11.52
C TYR A 151 12.46 2.33 -12.77
N ASP A 152 12.15 3.09 -13.84
CA ASP A 152 12.98 3.18 -15.04
C ASP A 152 14.37 3.73 -14.70
N PHE A 153 14.44 4.71 -13.80
CA PHE A 153 15.73 5.20 -13.29
C PHE A 153 16.46 4.13 -12.47
N LEU A 154 15.78 3.46 -11.53
CA LEU A 154 16.40 2.42 -10.69
C LEU A 154 16.90 1.23 -11.51
N ASP A 155 16.22 0.88 -12.61
CA ASP A 155 16.61 -0.21 -13.49
C ASP A 155 17.79 0.16 -14.39
N ALA A 156 17.88 1.44 -14.77
CA ALA A 156 18.99 1.96 -15.58
C ALA A 156 20.26 2.27 -14.75
N SER A 157 20.13 2.52 -13.45
CA SER A 157 21.26 2.89 -12.59
C SER A 157 22.09 1.66 -12.19
N ASP A 158 23.41 1.80 -12.25
CA ASP A 158 24.33 0.83 -11.63
C ASP A 158 24.62 1.14 -10.15
N PHE A 159 24.20 2.28 -9.67
CA PHE A 159 24.47 2.79 -8.33
C PHE A 159 23.27 2.63 -7.38
N PHE A 160 22.06 3.06 -7.80
CA PHE A 160 20.83 2.80 -7.06
C PHE A 160 20.21 1.48 -7.50
N LYS A 161 19.75 0.68 -6.54
CA LYS A 161 19.11 -0.62 -6.83
C LYS A 161 17.74 -0.72 -6.16
N GLY A 162 16.70 -0.93 -6.96
CA GLY A 162 15.40 -1.35 -6.47
C GLY A 162 15.49 -2.74 -5.82
N THR A 163 14.84 -2.94 -4.69
CA THR A 163 14.94 -4.21 -3.95
C THR A 163 13.93 -5.27 -4.38
N VAL A 164 12.88 -4.88 -5.12
CA VAL A 164 11.75 -5.76 -5.50
C VAL A 164 11.88 -6.22 -6.94
N VAL A 165 11.57 -7.49 -7.19
CA VAL A 165 11.52 -8.03 -8.56
C VAL A 165 10.47 -7.29 -9.40
N PRO A 166 10.73 -6.99 -10.68
CA PRO A 166 9.88 -6.09 -11.48
C PRO A 166 8.39 -6.45 -11.50
N LYS A 167 8.04 -7.74 -11.61
CA LYS A 167 6.65 -8.19 -11.71
C LYS A 167 5.80 -7.93 -10.46
N ASP A 168 6.43 -7.78 -9.30
CA ASP A 168 5.76 -7.68 -8.00
C ASP A 168 5.90 -6.28 -7.37
N ARG A 169 6.38 -5.28 -8.12
CA ARG A 169 6.62 -3.92 -7.62
C ARG A 169 5.33 -3.19 -7.26
N SER A 170 5.36 -2.54 -6.11
CA SER A 170 4.30 -1.64 -5.66
C SER A 170 4.28 -0.34 -6.47
N LEU A 171 3.09 0.18 -6.78
CA LEU A 171 2.93 1.53 -7.33
C LEU A 171 3.05 2.62 -6.26
N MET A 172 2.89 2.24 -4.98
CA MET A 172 2.82 3.17 -3.85
C MET A 172 4.11 3.25 -3.04
N ASN A 173 4.87 2.15 -2.94
CA ASN A 173 6.02 2.05 -2.05
C ASN A 173 7.20 1.40 -2.77
N ALA A 174 8.18 2.21 -3.14
CA ALA A 174 9.36 1.77 -3.86
C ALA A 174 10.60 1.78 -2.94
N PRO A 175 11.00 0.64 -2.37
CA PRO A 175 12.24 0.53 -1.62
C PRO A 175 13.45 0.41 -2.56
N PHE A 176 14.56 1.05 -2.17
CA PHE A 176 15.81 1.00 -2.90
C PHE A 176 17.01 1.18 -1.97
N VAL A 177 18.18 0.79 -2.44
CA VAL A 177 19.43 0.83 -1.70
C VAL A 177 20.56 1.38 -2.55
N LEU A 178 21.62 1.82 -1.90
CA LEU A 178 22.93 2.15 -2.45
C LEU A 178 23.93 1.05 -2.08
N PRO A 179 25.14 1.02 -2.72
CA PRO A 179 26.10 -0.04 -2.51
C PRO A 179 26.58 -0.24 -1.07
N THR A 180 26.58 0.83 -0.25
CA THR A 180 27.01 0.77 1.14
C THR A 180 26.07 1.49 2.09
N GLU A 181 26.09 1.14 3.37
CA GLU A 181 25.30 1.80 4.41
C GLU A 181 25.73 3.24 4.63
N GLU A 182 26.99 3.58 4.43
CA GLU A 182 27.51 4.94 4.50
C GLU A 182 26.90 5.82 3.41
N LEU A 183 26.77 5.28 2.18
CA LEU A 183 26.11 5.96 1.08
C LEU A 183 24.59 6.10 1.32
N ASN A 184 23.93 5.08 1.87
CA ASN A 184 22.52 5.17 2.29
C ASN A 184 22.34 6.33 3.29
N ALA A 185 23.18 6.39 4.33
CA ALA A 185 23.11 7.42 5.35
C ALA A 185 23.39 8.83 4.79
N LYS A 186 24.39 8.96 3.90
CA LYS A 186 24.73 10.20 3.21
C LYS A 186 23.56 10.67 2.34
N PHE A 187 23.00 9.80 1.51
CA PHE A 187 21.85 10.11 0.66
C PHE A 187 20.67 10.61 1.48
N ILE A 188 20.28 9.90 2.55
CA ILE A 188 19.17 10.29 3.42
C ILE A 188 19.40 11.70 4.01
N LYS A 189 20.61 11.99 4.47
CA LYS A 189 20.97 13.29 5.05
C LYS A 189 20.86 14.41 4.02
N GLU A 190 21.44 14.23 2.83
CA GLU A 190 21.44 15.23 1.77
C GLU A 190 20.04 15.43 1.15
N ALA A 191 19.30 14.34 0.94
CA ALA A 191 17.91 14.38 0.49
C ALA A 191 17.02 15.14 1.47
N THR A 192 17.19 14.91 2.78
CA THR A 192 16.44 15.65 3.82
C THR A 192 16.78 17.13 3.79
N ALA A 193 18.06 17.50 3.63
CA ALA A 193 18.48 18.90 3.50
C ALA A 193 17.93 19.55 2.21
N ALA A 194 17.71 18.77 1.15
CA ALA A 194 17.10 19.21 -0.10
C ALA A 194 15.55 19.25 -0.06
N GLY A 195 14.93 18.93 1.08
CA GLY A 195 13.48 18.99 1.28
C GLY A 195 12.73 17.67 1.00
N PHE A 196 13.44 16.57 0.72
CA PHE A 196 12.82 15.24 0.61
C PHE A 196 12.73 14.61 1.99
N VAL A 197 11.52 14.55 2.55
CA VAL A 197 11.27 14.00 3.88
C VAL A 197 10.82 12.53 3.81
N ASN A 198 11.08 11.78 4.90
CA ASN A 198 10.60 10.41 5.09
C ASN A 198 11.11 9.39 4.04
N LEU A 199 12.26 9.62 3.42
CA LEU A 199 12.88 8.66 2.48
C LEU A 199 13.60 7.50 3.19
N LYS A 200 13.94 7.63 4.47
CA LYS A 200 14.57 6.54 5.24
C LYS A 200 13.70 5.29 5.22
N GLY A 201 14.27 4.17 4.84
CA GLY A 201 13.60 2.87 4.82
C GLY A 201 13.16 2.40 6.22
N HIS A 202 12.31 1.37 6.24
CA HIS A 202 11.86 0.80 7.52
C HIS A 202 13.03 0.18 8.27
N ARG A 203 13.03 0.29 9.61
CA ARG A 203 14.12 -0.20 10.49
C ARG A 203 14.51 -1.67 10.30
N THR A 204 13.58 -2.50 9.80
CA THR A 204 13.82 -3.93 9.57
C THR A 204 14.40 -4.25 8.20
N VAL A 205 14.37 -3.29 7.26
CA VAL A 205 14.83 -3.47 5.87
C VAL A 205 16.07 -2.63 5.60
N GLY A 206 16.17 -1.45 6.20
CA GLY A 206 17.24 -0.49 5.91
C GLY A 206 17.00 0.28 4.61
N GLY A 207 18.07 0.86 4.05
CA GLY A 207 18.03 1.60 2.81
C GLY A 207 17.06 2.79 2.80
N MET A 208 16.44 3.03 1.66
CA MET A 208 15.46 4.08 1.43
C MET A 208 14.12 3.49 0.95
N ARG A 209 13.05 4.26 1.09
CA ARG A 209 11.74 3.94 0.53
C ARG A 209 11.02 5.21 0.10
N ALA A 210 10.75 5.34 -1.19
CA ALA A 210 9.85 6.36 -1.71
C ALA A 210 8.39 5.91 -1.54
N SER A 211 7.58 6.68 -0.80
CA SER A 211 6.13 6.47 -0.67
C SER A 211 5.41 7.49 -1.54
N MET A 212 4.80 7.01 -2.62
CA MET A 212 4.23 7.83 -3.69
C MET A 212 2.70 7.73 -3.71
N TYR A 213 2.05 7.91 -2.55
CA TYR A 213 0.61 7.82 -2.43
C TYR A 213 -0.13 8.76 -3.40
N ASN A 214 -1.44 8.60 -3.54
CA ASN A 214 -2.24 9.27 -4.56
C ASN A 214 -2.02 10.79 -4.60
N ALA A 215 -1.86 11.44 -3.44
CA ALA A 215 -1.67 12.88 -3.35
C ALA A 215 -0.26 13.36 -3.76
N MET A 216 0.73 12.46 -3.91
CA MET A 216 2.06 12.82 -4.39
C MET A 216 1.98 13.22 -5.87
N PRO A 217 2.33 14.46 -6.25
CA PRO A 217 2.33 14.86 -7.66
C PRO A 217 3.49 14.21 -8.44
N ILE A 218 3.32 14.07 -9.75
CA ILE A 218 4.36 13.52 -10.66
C ILE A 218 5.66 14.32 -10.54
N GLU A 219 5.56 15.63 -10.42
CA GLU A 219 6.70 16.54 -10.29
C GLU A 219 7.54 16.25 -9.03
N GLY A 220 6.90 15.79 -7.96
CA GLY A 220 7.61 15.38 -6.74
C GLY A 220 8.50 14.15 -6.98
N VAL A 221 7.99 13.17 -7.73
CA VAL A 221 8.75 11.98 -8.10
C VAL A 221 9.87 12.33 -9.10
N GLN A 222 9.60 13.20 -10.08
CA GLN A 222 10.61 13.67 -11.02
C GLN A 222 11.75 14.39 -10.31
N LYS A 223 11.44 15.30 -9.37
CA LYS A 223 12.46 15.99 -8.55
C LYS A 223 13.32 15.02 -7.75
N LEU A 224 12.71 13.95 -7.22
CA LEU A 224 13.47 12.89 -6.52
C LEU A 224 14.45 12.20 -7.47
N VAL A 225 14.01 11.80 -8.65
CA VAL A 225 14.87 11.16 -9.65
C VAL A 225 15.99 12.10 -10.13
N ASP A 226 15.70 13.38 -10.34
CA ASP A 226 16.72 14.36 -10.72
C ASP A 226 17.76 14.53 -9.60
N PHE A 227 17.33 14.56 -8.34
CA PHE A 227 18.24 14.57 -7.20
C PHE A 227 19.08 13.29 -7.13
N MET A 228 18.48 12.12 -7.34
CA MET A 228 19.19 10.83 -7.37
C MET A 228 20.27 10.80 -8.47
N LYS A 229 19.96 11.27 -9.68
CA LYS A 229 20.93 11.39 -10.78
C LYS A 229 22.11 12.26 -10.40
N LYS A 230 21.84 13.43 -9.79
CA LYS A 230 22.88 14.33 -9.32
C LYS A 230 23.75 13.64 -8.26
N PHE A 231 23.14 13.01 -7.27
CA PHE A 231 23.83 12.31 -6.21
C PHE A 231 24.71 11.17 -6.77
N GLU A 232 24.22 10.40 -7.75
CA GLU A 232 25.00 9.36 -8.43
C GLU A 232 26.24 9.93 -9.11
N MET A 233 26.13 11.05 -9.85
CA MET A 233 27.27 11.70 -10.52
C MET A 233 28.34 12.20 -9.53
N GLU A 234 27.93 12.61 -8.34
CA GLU A 234 28.83 13.18 -7.32
C GLU A 234 29.47 12.11 -6.41
N ASN A 235 28.97 10.86 -6.42
CA ASN A 235 29.40 9.83 -5.47
C ASN A 235 29.77 8.48 -6.11
N LYS A 236 29.69 8.35 -7.43
CA LYS A 236 30.14 7.18 -8.23
C LYS A 236 31.57 7.44 -8.70
#